data_a419b6aa3300d94c99306e75a7834df5
#
_entry.id   a419b6aa3300d94c99306e75a7834df5
#
_cell.length_a   1.000
_cell.length_b   1.000
_cell.length_c   1.000
_cell.angle_alpha   90.00
_cell.angle_beta   90.00
_cell.angle_gamma   90.00
#
_symmetry.space_group_name_H-M   'P 1'
#
loop_
_entity.id
_entity.type
_entity.pdbx_description
1 polymer ?
#
loop_
_entity_poly.entity_id
_entity_poly.type
_entity_poly.pdbx_seq_one_letter_code
_entity_poly.pdbx_strand_id
1 'polypeptide(L)'
;MDSNQQIWDKMLTLLQQKLGDITFNEYFKDSKTVYKEEGNYYYIIVPNALIKFRIEQFAMPYINELVPYVSDKKIGFRFILQSEIKEEENKLTSIEDVRPIGRNLSTLYRFNNFEVGESNRYAFVTAMKVAENGVKICNPLYIFGDVGLGKTHLMTSIGNYILDNDINANVVYTSSQKFAEDYFLATSTKGSTNKIEAFYNKYNSADVLLVDDIQFLEGKNATQEEFFKIFEHLATSNKQIVITSDRPAASLKNVM
;
A
#
# COMPACT_ATOMS: atom_id res chain seq x y z
N MET A 1 1.96 26.61 -25.26
CA MET A 1 1.21 25.86 -24.25
C MET A 1 0.47 24.76 -24.98
N ASP A 2 0.69 23.50 -24.61
CA ASP A 2 0.04 22.37 -25.25
C ASP A 2 -1.48 22.50 -25.14
N SER A 3 -2.19 22.28 -26.24
CA SER A 3 -3.65 22.37 -26.29
C SER A 3 -4.32 21.44 -25.26
N ASN A 4 -3.65 20.37 -24.89
CA ASN A 4 -4.09 19.35 -23.95
C ASN A 4 -4.10 19.86 -22.50
N GLN A 5 -3.09 20.62 -22.10
CA GLN A 5 -3.03 21.26 -20.78
C GLN A 5 -4.16 22.28 -20.61
N GLN A 6 -4.51 23.03 -21.67
CA GLN A 6 -5.58 24.02 -21.61
C GLN A 6 -6.97 23.40 -21.34
N ILE A 7 -7.22 22.19 -21.87
CA ILE A 7 -8.47 21.46 -21.62
C ILE A 7 -8.55 21.05 -20.13
N TRP A 8 -7.45 20.55 -19.57
CA TRP A 8 -7.42 20.17 -18.16
C TRP A 8 -7.50 21.38 -17.23
N ASP A 9 -6.82 22.47 -17.53
CA ASP A 9 -6.90 23.72 -16.74
C ASP A 9 -8.33 24.28 -16.71
N LYS A 10 -9.04 24.22 -17.85
CA LYS A 10 -10.45 24.59 -17.92
C LYS A 10 -11.32 23.65 -17.09
N MET A 11 -11.06 22.34 -17.13
CA MET A 11 -11.74 21.36 -16.30
C MET A 11 -11.52 21.64 -14.81
N LEU A 12 -10.29 21.91 -14.38
CA LEU A 12 -9.97 22.24 -13.00
C LEU A 12 -10.73 23.48 -12.51
N THR A 13 -10.84 24.50 -13.34
CA THR A 13 -11.60 25.72 -13.01
C THR A 13 -13.07 25.40 -12.77
N LEU A 14 -13.70 24.58 -13.61
CA LEU A 14 -15.09 24.17 -13.47
C LEU A 14 -15.30 23.26 -12.26
N LEU A 15 -14.36 22.34 -12.00
CA LEU A 15 -14.38 21.47 -10.83
C LEU A 15 -14.28 22.25 -9.54
N GLN A 16 -13.44 23.27 -9.48
CA GLN A 16 -13.32 24.13 -8.31
C GLN A 16 -14.62 24.86 -7.99
N GLN A 17 -15.30 25.39 -9.02
CA GLN A 17 -16.61 26.03 -8.87
C GLN A 17 -17.69 25.04 -8.38
N LYS A 18 -17.64 23.80 -8.87
CA LYS A 18 -18.64 22.76 -8.56
C LYS A 18 -18.45 22.13 -7.18
N LEU A 19 -17.21 21.85 -6.77
CA LEU A 19 -16.87 21.12 -5.55
C LEU A 19 -16.61 22.04 -4.35
N GLY A 20 -16.33 23.32 -4.60
CA GLY A 20 -15.85 24.27 -3.59
C GLY A 20 -14.35 24.06 -3.23
N ASP A 21 -13.75 25.10 -2.67
CA ASP A 21 -12.29 25.17 -2.47
C ASP A 21 -11.73 24.04 -1.59
N ILE A 22 -12.46 23.65 -0.54
CA ILE A 22 -11.98 22.62 0.41
C ILE A 22 -11.86 21.28 -0.29
N THR A 23 -12.95 20.80 -0.89
CA THR A 23 -12.99 19.49 -1.59
C THR A 23 -12.10 19.49 -2.82
N PHE A 24 -12.08 20.60 -3.57
CA PHE A 24 -11.22 20.75 -4.73
C PHE A 24 -9.72 20.63 -4.34
N ASN A 25 -9.28 21.32 -3.30
CA ASN A 25 -7.90 21.25 -2.85
C ASN A 25 -7.52 19.87 -2.31
N GLU A 26 -8.46 19.16 -1.67
CA GLU A 26 -8.23 17.80 -1.20
C GLU A 26 -7.94 16.82 -2.34
N TYR A 27 -8.55 16.99 -3.52
CA TYR A 27 -8.46 16.04 -4.63
C TYR A 27 -7.51 16.50 -5.75
N PHE A 28 -7.45 17.80 -6.04
CA PHE A 28 -6.84 18.31 -7.27
C PHE A 28 -5.66 19.27 -7.06
N LYS A 29 -5.33 19.62 -5.81
CA LYS A 29 -4.24 20.57 -5.51
C LYS A 29 -2.95 20.21 -6.24
N ASP A 30 -2.58 18.93 -6.23
CA ASP A 30 -1.33 18.41 -6.80
C ASP A 30 -1.55 17.56 -8.08
N SER A 31 -2.77 17.63 -8.67
CA SER A 31 -3.15 16.87 -9.87
C SER A 31 -3.33 17.80 -11.08
N LYS A 32 -2.33 18.66 -11.34
CA LYS A 32 -2.42 19.75 -12.32
C LYS A 32 -1.81 19.45 -13.67
N THR A 33 -1.05 18.37 -13.81
CA THR A 33 -0.26 18.10 -15.01
C THR A 33 -0.87 17.01 -15.87
N VAL A 34 -1.07 17.31 -17.17
CA VAL A 34 -1.38 16.32 -18.19
C VAL A 34 -0.07 15.64 -18.59
N TYR A 35 -0.03 14.31 -18.49
CA TYR A 35 1.12 13.52 -18.91
C TYR A 35 1.14 13.27 -20.41
N LYS A 36 0.03 12.73 -20.93
CA LYS A 36 -0.13 12.42 -22.37
C LYS A 36 -1.60 12.46 -22.77
N GLU A 37 -1.83 12.58 -24.08
CA GLU A 37 -3.10 12.27 -24.75
C GLU A 37 -2.91 10.99 -25.56
N GLU A 38 -3.82 10.04 -25.41
CA GLU A 38 -3.81 8.80 -26.16
C GLU A 38 -5.25 8.43 -26.56
N GLY A 39 -5.51 8.46 -27.86
CA GLY A 39 -6.87 8.31 -28.41
C GLY A 39 -7.77 9.47 -27.95
N ASN A 40 -8.82 9.14 -27.22
CA ASN A 40 -9.76 10.13 -26.67
C ASN A 40 -9.57 10.35 -25.15
N TYR A 41 -8.43 9.94 -24.59
CA TYR A 41 -8.17 10.04 -23.15
C TYR A 41 -6.99 10.95 -22.84
N TYR A 42 -7.18 11.79 -21.83
CA TYR A 42 -6.14 12.60 -21.20
C TYR A 42 -5.69 11.93 -19.93
N TYR A 43 -4.40 11.68 -19.81
CA TYR A 43 -3.79 11.04 -18.64
C TYR A 43 -3.25 12.11 -17.71
N ILE A 44 -3.80 12.19 -16.51
CA ILE A 44 -3.50 13.21 -15.50
C ILE A 44 -2.62 12.59 -14.42
N ILE A 45 -1.49 13.23 -14.12
CA ILE A 45 -0.62 12.81 -13.04
C ILE A 45 -1.25 13.16 -11.70
N VAL A 46 -1.33 12.18 -10.81
CA VAL A 46 -1.78 12.34 -9.42
C VAL A 46 -0.67 11.97 -8.44
N PRO A 47 -0.61 12.62 -7.26
CA PRO A 47 0.53 12.49 -6.35
C PRO A 47 0.62 11.10 -5.69
N ASN A 48 -0.50 10.43 -5.45
CA ASN A 48 -0.54 9.14 -4.77
C ASN A 48 -1.82 8.36 -5.07
N ALA A 49 -1.82 7.07 -4.71
CA ALA A 49 -2.92 6.16 -4.99
C ALA A 49 -4.23 6.52 -4.22
N LEU A 50 -4.12 7.19 -3.08
CA LEU A 50 -5.31 7.65 -2.33
C LEU A 50 -6.05 8.75 -3.09
N ILE A 51 -5.33 9.73 -3.61
CA ILE A 51 -5.90 10.80 -4.43
C ILE A 51 -6.49 10.22 -5.73
N LYS A 52 -5.77 9.30 -6.40
CA LYS A 52 -6.30 8.58 -7.56
C LYS A 52 -7.63 7.92 -7.24
N PHE A 53 -7.67 7.12 -6.19
CA PHE A 53 -8.88 6.43 -5.74
C PHE A 53 -10.02 7.41 -5.42
N ARG A 54 -9.75 8.49 -4.67
CA ARG A 54 -10.77 9.49 -4.32
C ARG A 54 -11.36 10.17 -5.56
N ILE A 55 -10.51 10.54 -6.51
CA ILE A 55 -10.97 11.14 -7.76
C ILE A 55 -11.84 10.15 -8.54
N GLU A 56 -11.37 8.91 -8.71
CA GLU A 56 -12.09 7.88 -9.46
C GLU A 56 -13.42 7.48 -8.82
N GLN A 57 -13.51 7.42 -7.50
CA GLN A 57 -14.73 7.03 -6.80
C GLN A 57 -15.72 8.17 -6.57
N PHE A 58 -15.23 9.38 -6.31
CA PHE A 58 -16.10 10.47 -5.86
C PHE A 58 -16.16 11.65 -6.83
N ALA A 59 -15.09 11.94 -7.57
CA ALA A 59 -15.04 13.10 -8.47
C ALA A 59 -15.37 12.76 -9.92
N MET A 60 -15.23 11.51 -10.37
CA MET A 60 -15.51 11.09 -11.76
C MET A 60 -16.93 11.44 -12.24
N PRO A 61 -18.01 11.31 -11.45
CA PRO A 61 -19.33 11.75 -11.89
C PRO A 61 -19.36 13.23 -12.28
N TYR A 62 -18.71 14.09 -11.50
CA TYR A 62 -18.62 15.54 -11.79
C TYR A 62 -17.73 15.82 -13.01
N ILE A 63 -16.61 15.12 -13.14
CA ILE A 63 -15.74 15.24 -14.31
C ILE A 63 -16.51 14.88 -15.57
N ASN A 64 -17.22 13.75 -15.60
CA ASN A 64 -18.00 13.29 -16.75
C ASN A 64 -19.13 14.27 -17.10
N GLU A 65 -19.78 14.87 -16.11
CA GLU A 65 -20.82 15.91 -16.29
C GLU A 65 -20.23 17.16 -16.96
N LEU A 66 -18.98 17.50 -16.64
CA LEU A 66 -18.34 18.72 -17.12
C LEU A 66 -17.61 18.57 -18.45
N VAL A 67 -17.39 17.36 -18.96
CA VAL A 67 -16.74 17.12 -20.25
C VAL A 67 -17.32 17.95 -21.40
N PRO A 68 -18.65 18.07 -21.60
CA PRO A 68 -19.22 18.85 -22.69
C PRO A 68 -18.91 20.36 -22.64
N TYR A 69 -18.53 20.87 -21.48
CA TYR A 69 -18.20 22.29 -21.32
C TYR A 69 -16.72 22.60 -21.60
N VAL A 70 -15.85 21.58 -21.68
CA VAL A 70 -14.42 21.73 -21.95
C VAL A 70 -14.02 21.29 -23.36
N SER A 71 -14.81 20.43 -23.98
CA SER A 71 -14.53 19.91 -25.34
C SER A 71 -15.80 19.51 -26.07
N ASP A 72 -15.87 19.83 -27.36
CA ASP A 72 -16.92 19.36 -28.28
C ASP A 72 -16.70 17.88 -28.70
N LYS A 73 -15.51 17.35 -28.45
CA LYS A 73 -15.16 15.96 -28.73
C LYS A 73 -15.51 15.07 -27.53
N LYS A 74 -15.81 13.81 -27.82
CA LYS A 74 -15.98 12.78 -26.79
C LYS A 74 -14.61 12.44 -26.20
N ILE A 75 -14.26 13.08 -25.08
CA ILE A 75 -13.00 12.86 -24.38
C ILE A 75 -13.25 12.24 -23.02
N GLY A 76 -12.22 11.60 -22.46
CA GLY A 76 -12.21 11.07 -21.10
C GLY A 76 -10.93 11.46 -20.35
N PHE A 77 -10.97 11.34 -19.04
CA PHE A 77 -9.81 11.57 -18.19
C PHE A 77 -9.45 10.27 -17.45
N ARG A 78 -8.16 9.98 -17.38
CA ARG A 78 -7.58 8.88 -16.61
C ARG A 78 -6.51 9.41 -15.68
N PHE A 79 -6.43 8.87 -14.50
CA PHE A 79 -5.50 9.32 -13.47
C PHE A 79 -4.40 8.28 -13.32
N ILE A 80 -3.14 8.72 -13.37
CA ILE A 80 -1.95 7.87 -13.32
C ILE A 80 -1.00 8.35 -12.24
N LEU A 81 -0.29 7.42 -11.62
CA LEU A 81 0.77 7.72 -10.66
C LEU A 81 2.09 8.02 -11.37
N GLN A 82 2.92 8.84 -10.75
CA GLN A 82 4.27 9.09 -11.25
C GLN A 82 5.11 7.80 -11.34
N SER A 83 4.85 6.82 -10.46
CA SER A 83 5.47 5.51 -10.50
C SER A 83 5.04 4.66 -11.70
N GLU A 84 3.77 4.76 -12.12
CA GLU A 84 3.24 4.05 -13.30
C GLU A 84 3.90 4.55 -14.59
N ILE A 85 4.24 5.86 -14.67
CA ILE A 85 4.97 6.45 -15.80
C ILE A 85 6.37 5.86 -15.92
N LYS A 86 7.10 5.78 -14.79
CA LYS A 86 8.44 5.19 -14.75
C LYS A 86 8.46 3.71 -15.13
N GLU A 87 7.38 2.98 -14.83
CA GLU A 87 7.24 1.57 -15.26
C GLU A 87 7.00 1.44 -16.77
N GLU A 88 6.28 2.35 -17.40
CA GLU A 88 6.12 2.38 -18.87
C GLU A 88 7.44 2.73 -19.58
N GLU A 89 8.19 3.70 -19.07
CA GLU A 89 9.50 4.08 -19.62
C GLU A 89 10.55 2.99 -19.44
N ASN A 90 10.52 2.25 -18.30
CA ASN A 90 11.45 1.16 -18.00
C ASN A 90 11.12 -0.16 -18.72
N LYS A 91 9.92 -0.35 -19.23
CA LYS A 91 9.59 -1.50 -20.11
C LYS A 91 10.29 -1.45 -21.46
N LEU A 92 10.85 -0.30 -21.83
CA LEU A 92 11.68 -0.13 -23.04
C LEU A 92 13.16 -0.41 -22.83
N THR A 93 13.61 -0.56 -21.58
CA THR A 93 15.00 -0.95 -21.24
C THR A 93 14.96 -2.11 -20.26
N SER A 94 15.04 -3.32 -20.78
CA SER A 94 15.20 -4.54 -20.01
C SER A 94 16.51 -4.51 -19.22
N ILE A 95 16.45 -4.16 -17.93
CA ILE A 95 17.46 -4.52 -16.96
C ILE A 95 16.70 -5.11 -15.76
N GLU A 96 17.03 -6.34 -15.44
CA GLU A 96 16.51 -7.10 -14.30
C GLU A 96 16.50 -6.24 -13.03
N ASP A 97 15.33 -6.14 -12.40
CA ASP A 97 15.12 -5.53 -11.10
C ASP A 97 16.06 -6.16 -10.06
N VAL A 98 17.21 -5.56 -9.82
CA VAL A 98 18.07 -5.88 -8.68
C VAL A 98 17.42 -5.28 -7.43
N ARG A 99 16.36 -5.92 -6.96
CA ARG A 99 15.83 -5.64 -5.62
C ARG A 99 16.77 -6.22 -4.58
N PRO A 100 17.07 -5.51 -3.48
CA PRO A 100 17.90 -6.04 -2.42
C PRO A 100 17.40 -7.40 -1.95
N ILE A 101 18.29 -8.38 -1.85
CA ILE A 101 18.04 -9.75 -1.41
C ILE A 101 17.36 -9.72 -0.04
N GLY A 102 16.14 -10.27 0.07
CA GLY A 102 15.37 -10.37 1.33
C GLY A 102 13.94 -9.84 1.29
N ARG A 103 13.50 -9.21 0.21
CA ARG A 103 12.13 -8.67 0.07
C ARG A 103 11.23 -9.68 -0.64
N ASN A 104 10.61 -10.59 0.12
CA ASN A 104 9.69 -11.63 -0.39
C ASN A 104 8.27 -11.08 -0.65
N LEU A 105 8.14 -9.82 -1.07
CA LEU A 105 6.84 -9.25 -1.43
C LEU A 105 6.49 -9.58 -2.88
N SER A 106 5.28 -10.08 -3.10
CA SER A 106 4.76 -10.25 -4.46
C SER A 106 4.57 -8.89 -5.12
N THR A 107 5.21 -8.67 -6.26
CA THR A 107 5.08 -7.43 -7.05
C THR A 107 3.70 -7.29 -7.70
N LEU A 108 2.94 -8.39 -7.75
CA LEU A 108 1.61 -8.45 -8.35
C LEU A 108 0.53 -7.82 -7.46
N TYR A 109 0.75 -7.71 -6.15
CA TYR A 109 -0.23 -7.20 -5.21
C TYR A 109 -0.02 -5.71 -4.97
N ARG A 110 -0.89 -4.91 -5.58
CA ARG A 110 -0.85 -3.45 -5.53
C ARG A 110 -2.22 -2.88 -5.25
N PHE A 111 -2.30 -1.65 -4.72
CA PHE A 111 -3.57 -0.98 -4.47
C PHE A 111 -4.38 -0.75 -5.76
N ASN A 112 -3.71 -0.51 -6.89
CA ASN A 112 -4.38 -0.22 -8.16
C ASN A 112 -5.07 -1.42 -8.81
N ASN A 113 -4.73 -2.65 -8.40
CA ASN A 113 -5.37 -3.87 -8.89
C ASN A 113 -6.14 -4.63 -7.79
N PHE A 114 -6.44 -3.96 -6.68
CA PHE A 114 -7.29 -4.49 -5.63
C PHE A 114 -8.76 -4.16 -5.91
N GLU A 115 -9.63 -5.17 -5.92
CA GLU A 115 -11.06 -4.98 -6.12
C GLU A 115 -11.73 -4.39 -4.86
N VAL A 116 -12.23 -3.14 -4.98
CA VAL A 116 -12.86 -2.43 -3.87
C VAL A 116 -14.37 -2.51 -3.96
N GLY A 117 -14.99 -3.15 -2.97
CA GLY A 117 -16.44 -3.19 -2.76
C GLY A 117 -16.87 -2.48 -1.47
N GLU A 118 -18.15 -2.48 -1.17
CA GLU A 118 -18.69 -1.87 0.05
C GLU A 118 -18.11 -2.51 1.32
N SER A 119 -17.97 -3.85 1.33
CA SER A 119 -17.53 -4.63 2.49
C SER A 119 -16.06 -4.42 2.86
N ASN A 120 -15.20 -4.12 1.89
CA ASN A 120 -13.75 -3.98 2.11
C ASN A 120 -13.24 -2.54 1.96
N ARG A 121 -14.10 -1.58 1.61
CA ARG A 121 -13.73 -0.17 1.41
C ARG A 121 -13.01 0.43 2.61
N TYR A 122 -13.51 0.16 3.82
CA TYR A 122 -12.89 0.68 5.03
C TYR A 122 -11.47 0.14 5.22
N ALA A 123 -11.28 -1.18 5.05
CA ALA A 123 -9.97 -1.81 5.13
C ALA A 123 -9.00 -1.24 4.08
N PHE A 124 -9.47 -1.08 2.84
CA PHE A 124 -8.69 -0.50 1.75
C PHE A 124 -8.23 0.92 2.04
N VAL A 125 -9.15 1.81 2.44
CA VAL A 125 -8.83 3.22 2.74
C VAL A 125 -7.88 3.32 3.94
N THR A 126 -8.07 2.49 4.97
CA THR A 126 -7.19 2.47 6.13
C THR A 126 -5.79 1.97 5.76
N ALA A 127 -5.70 0.91 4.97
CA ALA A 127 -4.43 0.38 4.47
C ALA A 127 -3.65 1.42 3.64
N MET A 128 -4.33 2.15 2.77
CA MET A 128 -3.71 3.24 2.01
C MET A 128 -3.18 4.36 2.92
N LYS A 129 -3.98 4.78 3.89
CA LYS A 129 -3.54 5.80 4.86
C LYS A 129 -2.34 5.34 5.69
N VAL A 130 -2.29 4.07 6.07
CA VAL A 130 -1.14 3.48 6.77
C VAL A 130 0.08 3.44 5.86
N ALA A 131 -0.07 3.09 4.58
CA ALA A 131 1.02 3.12 3.62
C ALA A 131 1.61 4.53 3.43
N GLU A 132 0.78 5.57 3.47
CA GLU A 132 1.19 6.97 3.31
C GLU A 132 1.78 7.60 4.58
N ASN A 133 1.21 7.29 5.74
CA ASN A 133 1.47 8.02 7.00
C ASN A 133 1.98 7.13 8.14
N GLY A 134 2.02 5.81 7.95
CA GLY A 134 2.54 4.83 8.89
C GLY A 134 1.87 4.88 10.26
N VAL A 135 2.70 4.79 11.29
CA VAL A 135 2.32 4.69 12.72
C VAL A 135 1.37 5.79 13.24
N LYS A 136 1.31 6.93 12.56
CA LYS A 136 0.43 8.05 12.95
C LYS A 136 -1.06 7.74 12.78
N ILE A 137 -1.38 6.77 11.92
CA ILE A 137 -2.78 6.42 11.62
C ILE A 137 -3.25 5.26 12.48
N CYS A 138 -2.54 4.15 12.43
CA CYS A 138 -2.89 2.92 13.12
C CYS A 138 -1.67 2.02 13.26
N ASN A 139 -1.30 1.65 14.49
CA ASN A 139 -0.21 0.72 14.73
C ASN A 139 -0.49 -0.13 15.99
N PRO A 140 -0.62 -1.46 15.85
CA PRO A 140 -0.60 -2.21 14.61
C PRO A 140 -1.86 -1.99 13.75
N LEU A 141 -1.73 -2.13 12.42
CA LEU A 141 -2.88 -2.34 11.55
C LEU A 141 -3.21 -3.83 11.55
N TYR A 142 -4.40 -4.17 12.03
CA TYR A 142 -4.89 -5.56 12.05
C TYR A 142 -5.99 -5.74 11.03
N ILE A 143 -5.73 -6.56 9.99
CA ILE A 143 -6.65 -6.85 8.89
C ILE A 143 -7.19 -8.27 9.07
N PHE A 144 -8.50 -8.42 9.27
CA PHE A 144 -9.09 -9.75 9.44
C PHE A 144 -10.29 -9.96 8.53
N GLY A 145 -10.61 -11.23 8.30
CA GLY A 145 -11.74 -11.66 7.48
C GLY A 145 -11.52 -13.06 6.92
N ASP A 146 -12.53 -13.64 6.31
CA ASP A 146 -12.50 -14.99 5.77
C ASP A 146 -11.41 -15.19 4.71
N VAL A 147 -11.12 -16.46 4.40
CA VAL A 147 -10.15 -16.84 3.37
C VAL A 147 -10.61 -16.32 1.99
N GLY A 148 -9.67 -15.84 1.17
CA GLY A 148 -9.96 -15.34 -0.18
C GLY A 148 -10.40 -13.88 -0.28
N LEU A 149 -10.57 -13.15 0.83
CA LEU A 149 -11.01 -11.75 0.82
C LEU A 149 -9.91 -10.73 0.50
N GLY A 150 -8.71 -11.16 0.12
CA GLY A 150 -7.63 -10.27 -0.31
C GLY A 150 -6.80 -9.67 0.84
N LYS A 151 -6.80 -10.23 2.05
CA LYS A 151 -6.00 -9.72 3.18
C LYS A 151 -4.51 -9.62 2.87
N THR A 152 -3.92 -10.71 2.36
CA THR A 152 -2.51 -10.76 1.93
C THR A 152 -2.23 -9.76 0.81
N HIS A 153 -3.16 -9.61 -0.15
CA HIS A 153 -3.05 -8.62 -1.22
C HIS A 153 -2.97 -7.21 -0.63
N LEU A 154 -3.90 -6.87 0.25
CA LEU A 154 -3.97 -5.53 0.85
C LEU A 154 -2.73 -5.22 1.70
N MET A 155 -2.28 -6.17 2.53
CA MET A 155 -1.05 -6.04 3.32
C MET A 155 0.19 -5.89 2.43
N THR A 156 0.31 -6.71 1.39
CA THR A 156 1.44 -6.64 0.46
C THR A 156 1.43 -5.34 -0.34
N SER A 157 0.24 -4.80 -0.67
CA SER A 157 0.10 -3.50 -1.31
C SER A 157 0.67 -2.36 -0.45
N ILE A 158 0.49 -2.42 0.89
CA ILE A 158 1.12 -1.45 1.82
C ILE A 158 2.65 -1.50 1.66
N GLY A 159 3.24 -2.69 1.75
CA GLY A 159 4.68 -2.86 1.64
C GLY A 159 5.24 -2.39 0.29
N ASN A 160 4.58 -2.75 -0.80
CA ASN A 160 4.97 -2.32 -2.14
C ASN A 160 4.86 -0.80 -2.30
N TYR A 161 3.79 -0.19 -1.79
CA TYR A 161 3.64 1.27 -1.83
C TYR A 161 4.76 1.99 -1.08
N ILE A 162 5.10 1.53 0.12
CA ILE A 162 6.19 2.12 0.91
C ILE A 162 7.53 2.01 0.15
N LEU A 163 7.82 0.84 -0.43
CA LEU A 163 9.05 0.61 -1.20
C LEU A 163 9.12 1.43 -2.49
N ASP A 164 8.00 1.71 -3.11
CA ASP A 164 7.94 2.55 -4.32
C ASP A 164 8.21 4.03 -3.99
N ASN A 165 7.88 4.47 -2.77
CA ASN A 165 8.07 5.86 -2.33
C ASN A 165 9.38 6.06 -1.54
N ASP A 166 9.88 5.03 -0.87
CA ASP A 166 11.17 5.02 -0.17
C ASP A 166 11.90 3.69 -0.40
N ILE A 167 12.81 3.68 -1.33
CA ILE A 167 13.60 2.49 -1.69
C ILE A 167 14.52 2.01 -0.55
N ASN A 168 14.84 2.88 0.41
CA ASN A 168 15.69 2.55 1.54
C ASN A 168 14.89 2.00 2.74
N ALA A 169 13.56 2.07 2.70
CA ALA A 169 12.73 1.51 3.74
C ALA A 169 12.96 -0.01 3.87
N ASN A 170 13.21 -0.47 5.08
CA ASN A 170 13.36 -1.90 5.37
C ASN A 170 12.00 -2.52 5.64
N VAL A 171 11.33 -3.01 4.59
CA VAL A 171 10.04 -3.71 4.68
C VAL A 171 10.29 -5.22 4.79
N VAL A 172 9.96 -5.79 5.93
CA VAL A 172 10.08 -7.22 6.21
C VAL A 172 8.71 -7.88 6.13
N TYR A 173 8.55 -8.81 5.18
CA TYR A 173 7.37 -9.66 5.08
C TYR A 173 7.68 -11.07 5.60
N THR A 174 6.77 -11.62 6.38
CA THR A 174 6.83 -13.02 6.82
C THR A 174 5.41 -13.58 7.01
N SER A 175 5.21 -14.86 6.72
CA SER A 175 4.06 -15.56 7.31
C SER A 175 4.40 -15.97 8.74
N SER A 176 3.39 -16.12 9.59
CA SER A 176 3.60 -16.58 10.96
C SER A 176 4.18 -18.01 11.02
N GLN A 177 3.92 -18.83 10.02
CA GLN A 177 4.57 -20.14 9.87
C GLN A 177 6.08 -20.00 9.60
N LYS A 178 6.44 -19.10 8.66
CA LYS A 178 7.85 -18.83 8.33
C LYS A 178 8.60 -18.21 9.50
N PHE A 179 7.95 -17.33 10.24
CA PHE A 179 8.49 -16.78 11.49
C PHE A 179 8.82 -17.89 12.51
N ALA A 180 7.89 -18.83 12.69
CA ALA A 180 8.09 -19.96 13.59
C ALA A 180 9.23 -20.89 13.12
N GLU A 181 9.36 -21.13 11.81
CA GLU A 181 10.48 -21.88 11.23
C GLU A 181 11.82 -21.17 11.45
N ASP A 182 11.88 -19.86 11.17
CA ASP A 182 13.10 -19.06 11.36
C ASP A 182 13.55 -19.08 12.82
N TYR A 183 12.61 -18.96 13.76
CA TYR A 183 12.89 -19.06 15.20
C TYR A 183 13.38 -20.45 15.58
N PHE A 184 12.73 -21.50 15.12
CA PHE A 184 13.14 -22.89 15.37
C PHE A 184 14.54 -23.16 14.84
N LEU A 185 14.85 -22.72 13.62
CA LEU A 185 16.19 -22.89 13.02
C LEU A 185 17.27 -22.10 13.77
N ALA A 186 16.93 -20.93 14.30
CA ALA A 186 17.84 -20.12 15.08
C ALA A 186 18.18 -20.79 16.43
N THR A 187 17.19 -21.47 17.06
CA THR A 187 17.35 -22.05 18.42
C THR A 187 17.78 -23.52 18.41
N SER A 188 17.49 -24.31 17.36
CA SER A 188 17.78 -25.73 17.29
C SER A 188 19.25 -26.09 17.15
N THR A 189 20.10 -25.15 16.72
CA THR A 189 21.54 -25.39 16.53
C THR A 189 22.30 -25.04 17.80
N LYS A 190 22.69 -26.06 18.57
CA LYS A 190 23.50 -25.87 19.80
C LYS A 190 24.80 -25.09 19.47
N GLY A 191 25.00 -23.96 20.15
CA GLY A 191 26.22 -23.16 20.09
C GLY A 191 26.27 -22.08 19.02
N SER A 192 25.17 -21.79 18.30
CA SER A 192 25.14 -20.75 17.27
C SER A 192 24.48 -19.45 17.75
N THR A 193 25.18 -18.70 18.58
CA THR A 193 24.80 -17.31 18.95
C THR A 193 24.56 -16.46 17.70
N ASN A 194 25.33 -16.66 16.63
CA ASN A 194 25.20 -15.93 15.37
C ASN A 194 23.84 -16.14 14.66
N LYS A 195 23.19 -17.30 14.81
CA LYS A 195 21.88 -17.54 14.18
C LYS A 195 20.73 -16.87 14.92
N ILE A 196 20.81 -16.84 16.24
CA ILE A 196 19.85 -16.13 17.08
C ILE A 196 19.97 -14.62 16.83
N GLU A 197 21.18 -14.12 16.80
CA GLU A 197 21.45 -12.70 16.50
C GLU A 197 20.96 -12.32 15.08
N ALA A 198 21.21 -13.15 14.08
CA ALA A 198 20.70 -12.95 12.72
C ALA A 198 19.16 -12.94 12.65
N PHE A 199 18.49 -13.81 13.43
CA PHE A 199 17.04 -13.82 13.54
C PHE A 199 16.53 -12.49 14.12
N TYR A 200 17.07 -12.02 15.24
CA TYR A 200 16.65 -10.74 15.82
C TYR A 200 16.97 -9.55 14.89
N ASN A 201 18.15 -9.54 14.28
CA ASN A 201 18.55 -8.48 13.37
C ASN A 201 17.60 -8.39 12.17
N LYS A 202 17.16 -9.53 11.63
CA LYS A 202 16.20 -9.57 10.53
C LYS A 202 14.89 -8.85 10.87
N TYR A 203 14.32 -9.12 12.05
CA TYR A 203 13.00 -8.60 12.39
C TYR A 203 13.06 -7.24 13.10
N ASN A 204 14.02 -7.01 14.00
CA ASN A 204 14.14 -5.76 14.75
C ASN A 204 14.63 -4.58 13.91
N SER A 205 15.32 -4.84 12.80
CA SER A 205 15.75 -3.78 11.87
C SER A 205 14.63 -3.27 10.95
N ALA A 206 13.45 -3.90 10.96
CA ALA A 206 12.36 -3.53 10.08
C ALA A 206 11.86 -2.10 10.36
N ASP A 207 11.67 -1.31 9.32
CA ASP A 207 10.87 -0.07 9.38
C ASP A 207 9.38 -0.39 9.30
N VAL A 208 9.06 -1.46 8.56
CA VAL A 208 7.70 -1.99 8.43
C VAL A 208 7.75 -3.51 8.53
N LEU A 209 7.03 -4.08 9.49
CA LEU A 209 6.86 -5.52 9.64
C LEU A 209 5.46 -5.94 9.18
N LEU A 210 5.40 -6.82 8.17
CA LEU A 210 4.18 -7.39 7.62
C LEU A 210 4.11 -8.87 8.02
N VAL A 211 3.11 -9.24 8.82
CA VAL A 211 2.94 -10.60 9.36
C VAL A 211 1.63 -11.19 8.86
N ASP A 212 1.74 -12.19 7.99
CA ASP A 212 0.58 -12.84 7.39
C ASP A 212 0.11 -14.03 8.23
N ASP A 213 -1.22 -14.15 8.35
CA ASP A 213 -1.90 -15.29 8.97
C ASP A 213 -1.45 -15.58 10.42
N ILE A 214 -1.56 -14.59 11.31
CA ILE A 214 -1.10 -14.67 12.70
C ILE A 214 -1.73 -15.83 13.50
N GLN A 215 -2.91 -16.31 13.12
CA GLN A 215 -3.59 -17.44 13.76
C GLN A 215 -2.75 -18.73 13.77
N PHE A 216 -1.80 -18.90 12.86
CA PHE A 216 -0.92 -20.08 12.87
C PHE A 216 0.14 -20.08 13.99
N LEU A 217 0.22 -19.00 14.78
CA LEU A 217 0.98 -19.01 16.05
C LEU A 217 0.18 -19.60 17.22
N GLU A 218 -1.13 -19.82 17.09
CA GLU A 218 -1.92 -20.44 18.15
C GLU A 218 -1.29 -21.76 18.62
N GLY A 219 -1.15 -21.95 19.94
CA GLY A 219 -0.55 -23.15 20.53
C GLY A 219 0.98 -23.24 20.48
N LYS A 220 1.69 -22.28 19.88
CA LYS A 220 3.16 -22.27 19.81
C LYS A 220 3.75 -21.27 20.82
N ASN A 221 3.56 -21.55 22.13
CA ASN A 221 3.84 -20.61 23.21
C ASN A 221 5.24 -19.95 23.13
N ALA A 222 6.31 -20.73 22.93
CA ALA A 222 7.66 -20.18 22.85
C ALA A 222 7.84 -19.23 21.63
N THR A 223 7.20 -19.52 20.52
CA THR A 223 7.25 -18.65 19.33
C THR A 223 6.41 -17.38 19.53
N GLN A 224 5.28 -17.50 20.24
CA GLN A 224 4.44 -16.34 20.59
C GLN A 224 5.17 -15.37 21.51
N GLU A 225 5.83 -15.87 22.56
CA GLU A 225 6.64 -15.04 23.46
C GLU A 225 7.72 -14.27 22.69
N GLU A 226 8.34 -14.93 21.71
CA GLU A 226 9.38 -14.31 20.91
C GLU A 226 8.83 -13.28 19.91
N PHE A 227 7.69 -13.62 19.29
CA PHE A 227 6.97 -12.68 18.45
C PHE A 227 6.56 -11.43 19.24
N PHE A 228 6.10 -11.58 20.48
CA PHE A 228 5.70 -10.47 21.33
C PHE A 228 6.87 -9.54 21.67
N LYS A 229 8.07 -10.09 21.95
CA LYS A 229 9.27 -9.26 22.18
C LYS A 229 9.64 -8.41 20.96
N ILE A 230 9.58 -8.99 19.77
CA ILE A 230 9.85 -8.26 18.53
C ILE A 230 8.76 -7.21 18.28
N PHE A 231 7.50 -7.58 18.51
CA PHE A 231 6.37 -6.66 18.41
C PHE A 231 6.53 -5.45 19.33
N GLU A 232 6.83 -5.67 20.62
CA GLU A 232 7.06 -4.58 21.59
C GLU A 232 8.24 -3.69 21.17
N HIS A 233 9.34 -4.30 20.73
CA HIS A 233 10.51 -3.56 20.27
C HIS A 233 10.15 -2.63 19.09
N LEU A 234 9.46 -3.12 18.09
CA LEU A 234 9.07 -2.34 16.92
C LEU A 234 8.03 -1.26 17.27
N ALA A 235 7.03 -1.61 18.08
CA ALA A 235 5.99 -0.66 18.52
C ALA A 235 6.57 0.50 19.32
N THR A 236 7.46 0.22 20.27
CA THR A 236 8.13 1.25 21.07
C THR A 236 9.13 2.08 20.26
N SER A 237 9.69 1.51 19.19
CA SER A 237 10.58 2.21 18.24
C SER A 237 9.82 2.97 17.14
N ASN A 238 8.50 3.11 17.26
CA ASN A 238 7.65 3.76 16.25
C ASN A 238 7.79 3.17 14.84
N LYS A 239 7.96 1.85 14.75
CA LYS A 239 7.98 1.11 13.48
C LYS A 239 6.59 0.60 13.16
N GLN A 240 6.22 0.60 11.88
CA GLN A 240 4.89 0.15 11.47
C GLN A 240 4.78 -1.38 11.51
N ILE A 241 3.69 -1.87 12.08
CA ILE A 241 3.34 -3.30 12.10
C ILE A 241 1.99 -3.47 11.40
N VAL A 242 1.91 -4.44 10.48
CA VAL A 242 0.68 -4.85 9.82
C VAL A 242 0.51 -6.36 10.00
N ILE A 243 -0.65 -6.77 10.46
CA ILE A 243 -0.95 -8.17 10.78
C ILE A 243 -2.23 -8.57 10.04
N THR A 244 -2.24 -9.77 9.44
CA THR A 244 -3.47 -10.34 8.91
C THR A 244 -3.91 -11.56 9.73
N SER A 245 -5.22 -11.85 9.70
CA SER A 245 -5.82 -13.02 10.36
C SER A 245 -7.08 -13.49 9.64
N ASP A 246 -7.46 -14.74 9.84
CA ASP A 246 -8.75 -15.30 9.42
C ASP A 246 -9.90 -14.91 10.38
N ARG A 247 -9.59 -14.33 11.55
CA ARG A 247 -10.57 -14.00 12.60
C ARG A 247 -10.20 -12.74 13.39
N PRO A 248 -11.15 -12.12 14.10
CA PRO A 248 -10.90 -10.98 14.97
C PRO A 248 -9.85 -11.29 16.05
N ALA A 249 -9.08 -10.28 16.47
CA ALA A 249 -8.04 -10.44 17.48
C ALA A 249 -8.58 -11.02 18.81
N ALA A 250 -9.78 -10.61 19.23
CA ALA A 250 -10.43 -11.14 20.45
C ALA A 250 -10.75 -12.65 20.38
N SER A 251 -10.74 -13.24 19.20
CA SER A 251 -10.99 -14.68 18.99
C SER A 251 -9.71 -15.51 18.96
N LEU A 252 -8.54 -14.87 18.95
CA LEU A 252 -7.25 -15.55 19.00
C LEU A 252 -6.99 -16.03 20.44
N LYS A 253 -6.83 -17.34 20.61
CA LYS A 253 -6.55 -17.93 21.90
C LYS A 253 -5.05 -17.87 22.18
N ASN A 254 -4.67 -17.19 23.26
CA ASN A 254 -3.28 -17.12 23.76
C ASN A 254 -2.27 -16.59 22.73
N VAL A 255 -2.64 -15.66 21.85
CA VAL A 255 -1.69 -15.03 20.91
C VAL A 255 -1.31 -13.62 21.37
N MET A 256 -2.08 -13.04 22.29
CA MET A 256 -1.73 -11.80 23.03
C MET A 256 -2.41 -11.77 24.37
#